data_0e76dde6b3a8b37030ef1d3e43e35b0d
#
_entry.id   0e76dde6b3a8b37030ef1d3e43e35b0d
#
_cell.length_a   1.000
_cell.length_b   1.000
_cell.length_c   1.000
_cell.angle_alpha   90.00
_cell.angle_beta   90.00
_cell.angle_gamma   90.00
#
_symmetry.space_group_name_H-M   'P 1'
#
loop_
_entity.id
_entity.type
_entity.pdbx_description
1 polymer ?
#
loop_
_entity_poly.entity_id
_entity_poly.type
_entity_poly.pdbx_seq_one_letter_code
_entity_poly.pdbx_strand_id
1 'polypeptide(L)'
;MSKKILFCAALVLAIFAGAAQKRQVMLDRVVAVVGGSSILWSEVDEYAGELVEQRRQQGYTSDRDPHDEALEQLLMQKLLFNQALIDSVDVSYSGIAQRVEAHLQALIDDAGSIAALETKQHMPIFNVREMLRQRYEEQAYAQAMQSSVVGKIKVIPGEVERYYKKTDPDSLPTIPEQYVYAQITRFPASIKGQTRFDIMARMYSMDGSAISGGELDPQPLDGFVRQFADALADLKPGQVSEVVETQYGYHLIQLIDQKGRMYHARHIVLRPSYTLEELAAPARMLDSIANLIRKDSITFEEAARKFSDDDNSKMNGGVVTNHDLLELTQRWEASYTETRFMKEDFGRAGGKSLDDYNALRNLKEGEISDAYQTEDWMGNQLSKIVKLVKVIPPHKVSLDEDYIRVEQLALNAKREKVFKEWLDKKIEGMYIYIDPEFRDGEFENKNWVK
;
A
#
# COMPACT_ATOMS: atom_id res chain seq x y z
N MET A 1 -81.64 14.37 -10.13
CA MET A 1 -80.28 14.86 -10.32
C MET A 1 -79.58 15.02 -8.96
N SER A 2 -79.43 14.05 -8.11
CA SER A 2 -78.66 14.27 -6.84
C SER A 2 -77.84 13.07 -6.35
N LYS A 3 -78.05 11.88 -6.83
CA LYS A 3 -77.24 10.73 -6.35
C LYS A 3 -75.92 10.48 -7.11
N LYS A 4 -75.77 10.99 -8.33
CA LYS A 4 -74.52 10.84 -9.12
C LYS A 4 -73.45 11.87 -8.78
N ILE A 5 -73.83 13.02 -8.24
CA ILE A 5 -72.85 14.08 -7.84
C ILE A 5 -72.24 13.75 -6.48
N LEU A 6 -72.93 13.09 -5.58
CA LEU A 6 -72.37 12.66 -4.30
C LEU A 6 -71.33 11.53 -4.45
N PHE A 7 -71.47 10.67 -5.47
CA PHE A 7 -70.51 9.58 -5.68
C PHE A 7 -69.19 10.03 -6.29
N CYS A 8 -69.21 11.09 -7.12
CA CYS A 8 -68.02 11.71 -7.65
C CYS A 8 -67.24 12.53 -6.61
N ALA A 9 -67.92 13.19 -5.69
CA ALA A 9 -67.28 13.93 -4.61
C ALA A 9 -66.60 13.00 -3.57
N ALA A 10 -67.21 11.84 -3.29
CA ALA A 10 -66.62 10.84 -2.41
C ALA A 10 -65.38 10.16 -3.04
N LEU A 11 -65.38 9.98 -4.37
CA LEU A 11 -64.23 9.37 -5.08
C LEU A 11 -63.03 10.33 -5.19
N VAL A 12 -63.27 11.63 -5.34
CA VAL A 12 -62.20 12.66 -5.36
C VAL A 12 -61.58 12.89 -3.97
N LEU A 13 -62.38 12.78 -2.91
CA LEU A 13 -61.85 12.83 -1.53
C LEU A 13 -61.05 11.58 -1.14
N ALA A 14 -61.36 10.40 -1.71
CA ALA A 14 -60.59 9.19 -1.47
C ALA A 14 -59.20 9.20 -2.19
N ILE A 15 -59.08 9.96 -3.29
CA ILE A 15 -57.81 10.07 -4.04
C ILE A 15 -56.84 11.02 -3.31
N PHE A 16 -57.34 12.00 -2.57
CA PHE A 16 -56.48 12.92 -1.75
C PHE A 16 -56.09 12.38 -0.37
N ALA A 17 -56.74 11.35 0.13
CA ALA A 17 -56.40 10.72 1.41
C ALA A 17 -55.25 9.70 1.30
N GLY A 18 -54.84 9.32 0.06
CA GLY A 18 -53.80 8.33 -0.20
C GLY A 18 -52.36 8.90 -0.33
N ALA A 19 -52.18 10.22 -0.27
CA ALA A 19 -50.88 10.84 -0.60
C ALA A 19 -50.13 11.46 0.60
N ALA A 20 -50.57 11.18 1.81
CA ALA A 20 -49.80 11.54 3.02
C ALA A 20 -49.04 10.29 3.50
N GLN A 21 -48.19 9.73 2.63
CA GLN A 21 -47.15 8.80 3.06
C GLN A 21 -46.17 9.66 3.89
N LYS A 22 -46.33 9.63 5.22
CA LYS A 22 -45.34 10.15 6.14
C LYS A 22 -44.02 9.50 5.73
N ARG A 23 -43.12 10.24 5.08
CA ARG A 23 -41.70 9.85 5.03
C ARG A 23 -41.31 9.68 6.49
N GLN A 24 -41.23 8.43 6.95
CA GLN A 24 -40.48 8.12 8.15
C GLN A 24 -39.04 8.49 7.81
N VAL A 25 -38.60 9.65 8.29
CA VAL A 25 -37.18 9.95 8.41
C VAL A 25 -36.73 9.01 9.49
N MET A 26 -36.09 7.92 9.09
CA MET A 26 -35.41 7.04 10.02
C MET A 26 -34.24 7.84 10.54
N LEU A 27 -34.41 8.40 11.75
CA LEU A 27 -33.31 9.02 12.49
C LEU A 27 -32.38 7.87 12.86
N ASP A 28 -31.11 8.00 12.47
CA ASP A 28 -30.09 7.04 12.83
C ASP A 28 -29.91 7.02 14.36
N ARG A 29 -29.66 5.85 14.92
CA ARG A 29 -29.60 5.63 16.35
C ARG A 29 -28.16 5.78 16.84
N VAL A 30 -27.94 6.59 17.87
CA VAL A 30 -26.67 6.62 18.59
C VAL A 30 -26.54 5.35 19.46
N VAL A 31 -25.58 4.52 19.14
CA VAL A 31 -25.29 3.26 19.88
C VAL A 31 -24.21 3.42 20.94
N ALA A 32 -23.30 4.37 20.75
CA ALA A 32 -22.30 4.70 21.74
C ALA A 32 -21.81 6.14 21.64
N VAL A 33 -21.19 6.63 22.71
CA VAL A 33 -20.50 7.93 22.76
C VAL A 33 -19.15 7.75 23.41
N VAL A 34 -18.09 8.28 22.81
CA VAL A 34 -16.73 8.25 23.35
C VAL A 34 -16.19 9.67 23.37
N GLY A 35 -15.91 10.22 24.53
CA GLY A 35 -15.53 11.64 24.67
C GLY A 35 -16.58 12.56 24.05
N GLY A 36 -16.20 13.31 23.01
CA GLY A 36 -17.09 14.20 22.26
C GLY A 36 -17.70 13.60 21.00
N SER A 37 -17.43 12.32 20.69
CA SER A 37 -17.80 11.66 19.42
C SER A 37 -18.91 10.63 19.64
N SER A 38 -19.95 10.68 18.82
CA SER A 38 -21.01 9.65 18.77
C SER A 38 -20.64 8.55 17.77
N ILE A 39 -21.18 7.36 17.99
CA ILE A 39 -21.16 6.24 17.07
C ILE A 39 -22.61 5.92 16.72
N LEU A 40 -22.93 5.90 15.44
CA LEU A 40 -24.26 5.63 14.93
C LEU A 40 -24.42 4.15 14.57
N TRP A 41 -25.66 3.66 14.58
CA TRP A 41 -25.94 2.28 14.17
C TRP A 41 -25.55 2.03 12.71
N SER A 42 -25.78 3.00 11.84
CA SER A 42 -25.37 2.90 10.43
C SER A 42 -23.87 2.74 10.25
N GLU A 43 -23.05 3.39 11.09
CA GLU A 43 -21.58 3.24 11.07
C GLU A 43 -21.19 1.81 11.50
N VAL A 44 -21.86 1.26 12.52
CA VAL A 44 -21.60 -0.11 12.98
C VAL A 44 -21.99 -1.14 11.93
N ASP A 45 -23.17 -1.00 11.32
CA ASP A 45 -23.68 -1.92 10.29
C ASP A 45 -22.81 -1.88 9.00
N GLU A 46 -22.41 -0.68 8.55
CA GLU A 46 -21.48 -0.50 7.42
C GLU A 46 -20.15 -1.21 7.70
N TYR A 47 -19.55 -0.96 8.87
CA TYR A 47 -18.25 -1.52 9.23
C TYR A 47 -18.32 -3.04 9.44
N ALA A 48 -19.40 -3.55 10.01
CA ALA A 48 -19.65 -5.00 10.14
C ALA A 48 -19.72 -5.67 8.76
N GLY A 49 -20.38 -5.02 7.79
CA GLY A 49 -20.43 -5.47 6.41
C GLY A 49 -19.03 -5.53 5.75
N GLU A 50 -18.20 -4.51 5.98
CA GLU A 50 -16.80 -4.48 5.51
C GLU A 50 -15.97 -5.62 6.12
N LEU A 51 -16.12 -5.89 7.42
CA LEU A 51 -15.45 -7.00 8.12
C LEU A 51 -15.83 -8.36 7.53
N VAL A 52 -17.11 -8.59 7.27
CA VAL A 52 -17.61 -9.84 6.67
C VAL A 52 -17.01 -10.04 5.27
N GLU A 53 -16.99 -8.98 4.46
CA GLU A 53 -16.43 -9.06 3.10
C GLU A 53 -14.90 -9.29 3.14
N GLN A 54 -14.18 -8.61 4.02
CA GLN A 54 -12.75 -8.82 4.21
C GLN A 54 -12.44 -10.25 4.65
N ARG A 55 -13.18 -10.81 5.61
CA ARG A 55 -13.05 -12.20 6.05
C ARG A 55 -13.28 -13.17 4.89
N ARG A 56 -14.30 -12.92 4.07
CA ARG A 56 -14.60 -13.73 2.89
C ARG A 56 -13.45 -13.75 1.88
N GLN A 57 -12.85 -12.59 1.61
CA GLN A 57 -11.72 -12.46 0.68
C GLN A 57 -10.45 -13.14 1.19
N GLN A 58 -10.22 -13.11 2.50
CA GLN A 58 -9.05 -13.72 3.14
C GLN A 58 -9.23 -15.21 3.47
N GLY A 59 -10.45 -15.77 3.27
CA GLY A 59 -10.77 -17.15 3.65
C GLY A 59 -10.71 -17.40 5.17
N TYR A 60 -10.88 -16.34 5.96
CA TYR A 60 -10.84 -16.38 7.42
C TYR A 60 -12.25 -16.41 8.00
N THR A 61 -12.46 -17.20 9.05
CA THR A 61 -13.71 -17.26 9.82
C THR A 61 -13.45 -16.79 11.26
N SER A 62 -14.37 -16.01 11.81
CA SER A 62 -14.38 -15.60 13.23
C SER A 62 -15.70 -16.01 13.84
N ASP A 63 -15.66 -16.49 15.08
CA ASP A 63 -16.86 -16.88 15.84
C ASP A 63 -17.55 -15.66 16.48
N ARG A 64 -16.88 -14.48 16.50
CA ARG A 64 -17.44 -13.23 17.06
C ARG A 64 -18.50 -12.63 16.13
N ASP A 65 -19.53 -12.04 16.74
CA ASP A 65 -20.52 -11.27 16.00
C ASP A 65 -19.84 -10.08 15.29
N PRO A 66 -20.03 -9.89 13.97
CA PRO A 66 -19.42 -8.78 13.22
C PRO A 66 -19.80 -7.39 13.75
N HIS A 67 -21.01 -7.21 14.30
CA HIS A 67 -21.45 -5.92 14.83
C HIS A 67 -20.78 -5.60 16.16
N ASP A 68 -20.56 -6.61 17.02
CA ASP A 68 -19.82 -6.42 18.27
C ASP A 68 -18.37 -6.06 18.01
N GLU A 69 -17.73 -6.74 17.04
CA GLU A 69 -16.38 -6.42 16.62
C GLU A 69 -16.29 -5.04 15.98
N ALA A 70 -17.23 -4.68 15.10
CA ALA A 70 -17.32 -3.37 14.48
C ALA A 70 -17.49 -2.26 15.53
N LEU A 71 -18.39 -2.44 16.49
CA LEU A 71 -18.59 -1.49 17.57
C LEU A 71 -17.32 -1.31 18.40
N GLU A 72 -16.62 -2.39 18.77
CA GLU A 72 -15.37 -2.31 19.53
C GLU A 72 -14.27 -1.56 18.76
N GLN A 73 -14.14 -1.80 17.45
CA GLN A 73 -13.18 -1.08 16.59
C GLN A 73 -13.52 0.42 16.52
N LEU A 74 -14.80 0.75 16.36
CA LEU A 74 -15.26 2.15 16.34
C LEU A 74 -15.06 2.84 17.69
N LEU A 75 -15.34 2.16 18.83
CA LEU A 75 -15.04 2.66 20.16
C LEU A 75 -13.56 3.01 20.32
N MET A 76 -12.68 2.10 19.91
CA MET A 76 -11.23 2.31 19.93
C MET A 76 -10.81 3.47 19.02
N GLN A 77 -11.34 3.54 17.79
CA GLN A 77 -11.04 4.63 16.86
C GLN A 77 -11.45 5.98 17.42
N LYS A 78 -12.69 6.11 17.96
CA LYS A 78 -13.18 7.37 18.55
C LYS A 78 -12.38 7.75 19.81
N LEU A 79 -11.94 6.76 20.62
CA LEU A 79 -11.09 7.03 21.78
C LEU A 79 -9.72 7.58 21.35
N LEU A 80 -9.08 6.92 20.37
CA LEU A 80 -7.79 7.36 19.83
C LEU A 80 -7.91 8.76 19.21
N PHE A 81 -8.96 9.03 18.43
CA PHE A 81 -9.23 10.34 17.85
C PHE A 81 -9.38 11.43 18.91
N ASN A 82 -10.24 11.23 19.90
CA ASN A 82 -10.45 12.21 20.97
C ASN A 82 -9.16 12.44 21.77
N GLN A 83 -8.40 11.37 22.03
CA GLN A 83 -7.11 11.50 22.73
C GLN A 83 -6.07 12.24 21.87
N ALA A 84 -6.03 12.01 20.56
CA ALA A 84 -5.16 12.73 19.64
C ALA A 84 -5.40 14.24 19.66
N LEU A 85 -6.66 14.65 19.72
CA LEU A 85 -7.05 16.07 19.85
C LEU A 85 -6.59 16.65 21.18
N ILE A 86 -6.76 15.92 22.30
CA ILE A 86 -6.30 16.33 23.63
C ILE A 86 -4.78 16.50 23.66
N ASP A 87 -4.05 15.54 23.08
CA ASP A 87 -2.59 15.52 23.07
C ASP A 87 -1.98 16.38 21.94
N SER A 88 -2.82 17.04 21.12
CA SER A 88 -2.41 17.90 19.99
C SER A 88 -1.47 17.18 19.01
N VAL A 89 -1.85 15.98 18.61
CA VAL A 89 -1.07 15.18 17.65
C VAL A 89 -1.17 15.77 16.25
N ASP A 90 -0.06 15.93 15.56
CA ASP A 90 -0.03 16.45 14.18
C ASP A 90 -0.39 15.38 13.15
N VAL A 91 -1.15 15.80 12.12
CA VAL A 91 -1.51 14.97 10.96
C VAL A 91 -1.24 15.69 9.64
N SER A 92 -0.99 14.93 8.57
CA SER A 92 -0.76 15.47 7.23
C SER A 92 -2.07 15.78 6.52
N TYR A 93 -2.50 17.03 6.53
CA TYR A 93 -3.72 17.47 5.83
C TYR A 93 -3.65 17.28 4.31
N SER A 94 -2.47 17.40 3.70
CA SER A 94 -2.29 17.12 2.27
C SER A 94 -2.52 15.65 1.95
N GLY A 95 -2.04 14.74 2.77
CA GLY A 95 -2.28 13.30 2.63
C GLY A 95 -3.77 12.94 2.79
N ILE A 96 -4.47 13.61 3.72
CA ILE A 96 -5.92 13.44 3.89
C ILE A 96 -6.65 13.89 2.63
N ALA A 97 -6.34 15.10 2.12
CA ALA A 97 -6.98 15.64 0.92
C ALA A 97 -6.80 14.73 -0.30
N GLN A 98 -5.59 14.19 -0.53
CA GLN A 98 -5.33 13.25 -1.62
C GLN A 98 -6.18 11.98 -1.52
N ARG A 99 -6.31 11.39 -0.32
CA ARG A 99 -7.16 10.19 -0.11
C ARG A 99 -8.64 10.50 -0.36
N VAL A 100 -9.11 11.66 0.10
CA VAL A 100 -10.50 12.11 -0.12
C VAL A 100 -10.80 12.21 -1.61
N GLU A 101 -9.96 12.91 -2.38
CA GLU A 101 -10.18 13.08 -3.82
C GLU A 101 -10.07 11.74 -4.58
N ALA A 102 -9.11 10.89 -4.22
CA ALA A 102 -8.97 9.56 -4.82
C ALA A 102 -10.20 8.67 -4.55
N HIS A 103 -10.70 8.65 -3.32
CA HIS A 103 -11.91 7.89 -2.98
C HIS A 103 -13.17 8.48 -3.65
N LEU A 104 -13.30 9.81 -3.63
CA LEU A 104 -14.41 10.48 -4.29
C LEU A 104 -14.44 10.18 -5.79
N GLN A 105 -13.29 10.18 -6.45
CA GLN A 105 -13.19 9.83 -7.87
C GLN A 105 -13.61 8.37 -8.11
N ALA A 106 -13.15 7.44 -7.27
CA ALA A 106 -13.56 6.03 -7.37
C ALA A 106 -15.07 5.85 -7.21
N LEU A 107 -15.71 6.60 -6.29
CA LEU A 107 -17.17 6.58 -6.14
C LEU A 107 -17.90 7.16 -7.35
N ILE A 108 -17.36 8.21 -7.99
CA ILE A 108 -17.91 8.80 -9.22
C ILE A 108 -17.78 7.79 -10.37
N ASP A 109 -16.65 7.13 -10.50
CA ASP A 109 -16.39 6.14 -11.55
C ASP A 109 -17.33 4.93 -11.41
N ASP A 110 -17.54 4.41 -10.18
CA ASP A 110 -18.49 3.34 -9.88
C ASP A 110 -19.95 3.74 -10.20
N ALA A 111 -20.33 4.97 -9.85
CA ALA A 111 -21.65 5.49 -10.14
C ALA A 111 -21.88 5.87 -11.62
N GLY A 112 -20.80 6.06 -12.38
CA GLY A 112 -20.78 6.48 -13.78
C GLY A 112 -20.88 8.00 -14.00
N SER A 113 -21.29 8.79 -12.99
CA SER A 113 -21.31 10.25 -13.04
C SER A 113 -21.55 10.87 -11.66
N ILE A 114 -21.20 12.16 -11.51
CA ILE A 114 -21.51 12.92 -10.29
C ILE A 114 -23.01 12.92 -9.97
N ALA A 115 -23.87 13.16 -10.97
CA ALA A 115 -25.33 13.18 -10.77
C ALA A 115 -25.88 11.82 -10.32
N ALA A 116 -25.33 10.72 -10.82
CA ALA A 116 -25.69 9.38 -10.39
C ALA A 116 -25.22 9.11 -8.96
N LEU A 117 -24.01 9.55 -8.59
CA LEU A 117 -23.50 9.46 -7.22
C LEU A 117 -24.37 10.27 -6.24
N GLU A 118 -24.71 11.52 -6.56
CA GLU A 118 -25.60 12.34 -5.74
C GLU A 118 -26.97 11.70 -5.55
N THR A 119 -27.51 11.05 -6.58
CA THR A 119 -28.77 10.30 -6.51
C THR A 119 -28.63 9.07 -5.61
N LYS A 120 -27.53 8.31 -5.75
CA LYS A 120 -27.24 7.10 -4.97
C LYS A 120 -27.02 7.43 -3.49
N GLN A 121 -26.32 8.53 -3.22
CA GLN A 121 -25.98 8.98 -1.86
C GLN A 121 -27.06 9.86 -1.23
N HIS A 122 -28.09 10.28 -1.98
CA HIS A 122 -29.15 11.20 -1.54
C HIS A 122 -28.62 12.54 -0.99
N MET A 123 -27.43 12.96 -1.44
CA MET A 123 -26.81 14.22 -1.00
C MET A 123 -25.91 14.82 -2.10
N PRO A 124 -25.71 16.14 -2.10
CA PRO A 124 -24.80 16.81 -3.03
C PRO A 124 -23.36 16.34 -2.88
N ILE A 125 -22.60 16.35 -3.97
CA ILE A 125 -21.19 15.90 -4.05
C ILE A 125 -20.29 16.57 -3.00
N PHE A 126 -20.55 17.85 -2.69
CA PHE A 126 -19.75 18.55 -1.71
C PHE A 126 -19.97 18.01 -0.28
N ASN A 127 -21.17 17.50 0.04
CA ASN A 127 -21.45 16.83 1.32
C ASN A 127 -20.78 15.46 1.36
N VAL A 128 -20.76 14.73 0.25
CA VAL A 128 -20.03 13.45 0.14
C VAL A 128 -18.55 13.68 0.40
N ARG A 129 -17.95 14.71 -0.22
CA ARG A 129 -16.54 15.08 0.01
C ARG A 129 -16.30 15.44 1.48
N GLU A 130 -17.15 16.22 2.10
CA GLU A 130 -17.00 16.64 3.50
C GLU A 130 -17.12 15.45 4.46
N MET A 131 -18.06 14.53 4.21
CA MET A 131 -18.20 13.28 4.95
C MET A 131 -16.93 12.42 4.86
N LEU A 132 -16.39 12.26 3.64
CA LEU A 132 -15.13 11.53 3.43
C LEU A 132 -13.96 12.23 4.14
N ARG A 133 -13.90 13.58 4.08
CA ARG A 133 -12.86 14.36 4.76
C ARG A 133 -12.89 14.12 6.27
N GLN A 134 -14.05 14.17 6.89
CA GLN A 134 -14.19 13.91 8.32
C GLN A 134 -13.78 12.48 8.68
N ARG A 135 -14.20 11.47 7.89
CA ARG A 135 -13.84 10.07 8.10
C ARG A 135 -12.32 9.87 8.02
N TYR A 136 -11.67 10.40 6.98
CA TYR A 136 -10.21 10.27 6.81
C TYR A 136 -9.41 11.08 7.83
N GLU A 137 -9.93 12.21 8.27
CA GLU A 137 -9.34 13.02 9.34
C GLU A 137 -9.35 12.26 10.68
N GLU A 138 -10.49 11.69 11.07
CA GLU A 138 -10.61 10.86 12.27
C GLU A 138 -9.66 9.64 12.22
N GLN A 139 -9.60 8.95 11.08
CA GLN A 139 -8.69 7.83 10.90
C GLN A 139 -7.22 8.25 11.00
N ALA A 140 -6.85 9.38 10.39
CA ALA A 140 -5.48 9.88 10.42
C ALA A 140 -5.06 10.25 11.85
N TYR A 141 -5.91 10.92 12.61
CA TYR A 141 -5.64 11.23 14.02
C TYR A 141 -5.55 9.97 14.87
N ALA A 142 -6.46 9.02 14.70
CA ALA A 142 -6.43 7.75 15.43
C ALA A 142 -5.14 6.97 15.15
N GLN A 143 -4.72 6.87 13.89
CA GLN A 143 -3.49 6.22 13.48
C GLN A 143 -2.24 6.95 14.01
N ALA A 144 -2.21 8.28 13.94
CA ALA A 144 -1.13 9.09 14.46
C ALA A 144 -1.00 8.94 15.99
N MET A 145 -2.13 8.90 16.72
CA MET A 145 -2.15 8.65 18.16
C MET A 145 -1.59 7.27 18.49
N GLN A 146 -2.08 6.21 17.84
CA GLN A 146 -1.56 4.87 18.01
C GLN A 146 -0.04 4.81 17.76
N SER A 147 0.40 5.43 16.66
CA SER A 147 1.82 5.51 16.32
C SER A 147 2.63 6.26 17.37
N SER A 148 2.09 7.32 17.98
CA SER A 148 2.75 8.08 19.03
C SER A 148 2.97 7.24 20.30
N VAL A 149 2.02 6.33 20.60
CA VAL A 149 2.08 5.42 21.76
C VAL A 149 3.13 4.33 21.55
N VAL A 150 3.15 3.70 20.37
CA VAL A 150 3.96 2.49 20.15
C VAL A 150 5.19 2.71 19.28
N GLY A 151 5.28 3.81 18.54
CA GLY A 151 6.33 4.03 17.53
C GLY A 151 7.75 4.14 18.10
N LYS A 152 7.88 4.59 19.36
CA LYS A 152 9.18 4.72 20.04
C LYS A 152 9.62 3.45 20.78
N ILE A 153 8.78 2.42 20.83
CA ILE A 153 9.06 1.17 21.53
C ILE A 153 10.10 0.39 20.74
N LYS A 154 11.15 -0.03 21.43
CA LYS A 154 12.21 -0.90 20.92
C LYS A 154 12.36 -2.10 21.83
N VAL A 155 12.94 -3.16 21.32
CA VAL A 155 13.37 -4.32 22.10
C VAL A 155 14.91 -4.37 22.16
N ILE A 156 15.43 -4.91 23.24
CA ILE A 156 16.86 -5.21 23.40
C ILE A 156 17.05 -6.73 23.26
N PRO A 157 18.25 -7.22 22.91
CA PRO A 157 18.51 -8.65 22.73
C PRO A 157 18.03 -9.55 23.88
N GLY A 158 18.23 -9.13 25.11
CA GLY A 158 17.74 -9.90 26.26
C GLY A 158 16.22 -9.94 26.43
N GLU A 159 15.46 -9.02 25.83
CA GLU A 159 13.99 -9.09 25.77
C GLU A 159 13.54 -10.06 24.67
N VAL A 160 14.25 -10.07 23.54
CA VAL A 160 14.02 -11.00 22.44
C VAL A 160 14.22 -12.44 22.89
N GLU A 161 15.33 -12.73 23.58
CA GLU A 161 15.58 -14.07 24.16
C GLU A 161 14.53 -14.46 25.17
N ARG A 162 14.11 -13.55 26.06
CA ARG A 162 13.06 -13.83 27.05
C ARG A 162 11.72 -14.10 26.42
N TYR A 163 11.37 -13.34 25.38
CA TYR A 163 10.17 -13.55 24.59
C TYR A 163 10.17 -14.96 23.99
N TYR A 164 11.24 -15.31 23.27
CA TYR A 164 11.39 -16.62 22.63
C TYR A 164 11.30 -17.78 23.64
N LYS A 165 12.02 -17.68 24.77
CA LYS A 165 12.00 -18.72 25.84
C LYS A 165 10.66 -18.88 26.53
N LYS A 166 9.82 -17.83 26.58
CA LYS A 166 8.50 -17.86 27.23
C LYS A 166 7.38 -18.23 26.28
N THR A 167 7.57 -18.04 24.97
CA THR A 167 6.57 -18.35 23.98
C THR A 167 6.49 -19.86 23.79
N ASP A 168 5.25 -20.38 23.76
CA ASP A 168 5.02 -21.79 23.49
C ASP A 168 5.61 -22.14 22.10
N PRO A 169 6.49 -23.16 22.01
CA PRO A 169 7.07 -23.59 20.73
C PRO A 169 6.04 -23.91 19.65
N ASP A 170 4.84 -24.36 20.04
CA ASP A 170 3.77 -24.66 19.08
C ASP A 170 3.08 -23.41 18.54
N SER A 171 3.10 -22.31 19.27
CA SER A 171 2.59 -21.01 18.82
C SER A 171 3.60 -20.21 17.97
N LEU A 172 4.87 -20.61 17.94
CA LEU A 172 5.86 -19.98 17.07
C LEU A 172 5.58 -20.32 15.60
N PRO A 173 5.68 -19.32 14.69
CA PRO A 173 5.41 -19.56 13.27
C PRO A 173 6.41 -20.56 12.68
N THR A 174 5.92 -21.35 11.72
CA THR A 174 6.79 -22.15 10.86
C THR A 174 7.18 -21.27 9.65
N ILE A 175 8.47 -21.15 9.41
CA ILE A 175 9.01 -20.47 8.24
C ILE A 175 8.95 -21.43 7.06
N PRO A 176 8.31 -21.07 5.94
CA PRO A 176 8.31 -21.91 4.75
C PRO A 176 9.70 -21.99 4.11
N GLU A 177 9.85 -22.81 3.09
CA GLU A 177 11.08 -22.94 2.34
C GLU A 177 11.57 -21.59 1.81
N GLN A 178 12.85 -21.32 1.96
CA GLN A 178 13.47 -20.06 1.57
C GLN A 178 14.63 -20.30 0.60
N TYR A 179 14.82 -19.32 -0.29
CA TYR A 179 15.85 -19.34 -1.33
C TYR A 179 16.84 -18.19 -1.11
N VAL A 180 18.13 -18.49 -1.24
CA VAL A 180 19.21 -17.50 -1.38
C VAL A 180 19.74 -17.64 -2.80
N TYR A 181 19.72 -16.55 -3.57
CA TYR A 181 20.14 -16.59 -4.97
C TYR A 181 20.95 -15.36 -5.37
N ALA A 182 21.67 -15.50 -6.48
CA ALA A 182 22.41 -14.42 -7.11
C ALA A 182 21.96 -14.25 -8.56
N GLN A 183 22.04 -13.04 -9.11
CA GLN A 183 21.62 -12.70 -10.46
C GLN A 183 22.68 -11.90 -11.22
N ILE A 184 22.64 -12.00 -12.54
CA ILE A 184 23.33 -11.11 -13.49
C ILE A 184 22.30 -10.61 -14.49
N THR A 185 22.18 -9.29 -14.61
CA THR A 185 21.15 -8.59 -15.40
C THR A 185 21.79 -7.79 -16.54
N ARG A 186 21.14 -7.77 -17.71
CA ARG A 186 21.53 -6.95 -18.86
C ARG A 186 20.32 -6.28 -19.49
N PHE A 187 20.46 -5.00 -19.86
CA PHE A 187 19.47 -4.19 -20.56
C PHE A 187 19.81 -4.03 -22.07
N PRO A 188 18.79 -3.86 -22.93
CA PRO A 188 18.99 -3.52 -24.35
C PRO A 188 19.39 -2.05 -24.57
N ALA A 189 19.94 -1.67 -25.72
CA ALA A 189 20.42 -0.30 -26.05
C ALA A 189 19.39 0.57 -26.81
N SER A 190 19.31 1.92 -26.62
CA SER A 190 18.19 2.83 -27.00
C SER A 190 18.48 3.94 -28.07
N ILE A 191 17.43 4.65 -28.63
CA ILE A 191 17.46 5.61 -29.76
C ILE A 191 16.65 6.92 -29.50
N LYS A 192 16.95 8.10 -30.17
CA LYS A 192 16.42 9.47 -29.94
C LYS A 192 15.65 10.14 -31.12
N GLY A 193 14.74 11.15 -30.84
CA GLY A 193 14.08 12.05 -31.83
C GLY A 193 13.10 13.13 -31.26
N GLN A 194 12.68 14.21 -32.01
CA GLN A 194 11.99 15.43 -31.47
C GLN A 194 10.67 15.85 -32.14
N THR A 195 9.68 16.45 -31.42
CA THR A 195 8.52 17.32 -31.84
C THR A 195 7.71 17.93 -30.66
N ARG A 196 6.62 18.74 -30.87
CA ARG A 196 5.83 19.54 -29.87
C ARG A 196 5.40 18.78 -28.61
N PHE A 197 5.62 19.39 -27.45
CA PHE A 197 5.66 18.72 -26.15
C PHE A 197 4.32 18.14 -25.68
N ASP A 198 3.26 18.96 -25.57
CA ASP A 198 1.95 18.53 -25.03
C ASP A 198 1.22 17.51 -25.91
N ILE A 199 1.31 17.68 -27.23
CA ILE A 199 0.77 16.73 -28.20
C ILE A 199 1.58 15.45 -28.17
N MET A 200 2.92 15.55 -28.08
CA MET A 200 3.81 14.41 -28.00
C MET A 200 3.60 13.64 -26.68
N ALA A 201 3.39 14.35 -25.58
CA ALA A 201 3.07 13.71 -24.31
C ALA A 201 1.79 12.90 -24.39
N ARG A 202 0.70 13.45 -24.96
CA ARG A 202 -0.57 12.72 -25.15
C ARG A 202 -0.45 11.53 -26.08
N MET A 203 0.43 11.60 -27.07
CA MET A 203 0.60 10.55 -28.09
C MET A 203 1.59 9.47 -27.70
N TYR A 204 2.63 9.82 -26.95
CA TYR A 204 3.80 8.96 -26.77
C TYR A 204 4.23 8.77 -25.31
N SER A 205 3.81 9.62 -24.35
CA SER A 205 4.16 9.39 -22.95
C SER A 205 3.53 8.11 -22.44
N MET A 206 4.33 7.32 -21.75
CA MET A 206 3.94 5.99 -21.25
C MET A 206 3.54 6.01 -19.78
N ASP A 207 3.24 7.19 -19.24
CA ASP A 207 2.78 7.38 -17.87
C ASP A 207 1.37 8.01 -17.79
N GLY A 208 0.78 8.03 -16.59
CA GLY A 208 -0.58 8.54 -16.37
C GLY A 208 -0.78 10.02 -16.70
N SER A 209 0.29 10.85 -16.68
CA SER A 209 0.22 12.28 -17.02
C SER A 209 0.01 12.55 -18.52
N ALA A 210 0.16 11.54 -19.37
CA ALA A 210 -0.05 11.63 -20.81
C ALA A 210 -1.42 12.24 -21.15
N ILE A 211 -2.49 11.87 -20.45
CA ILE A 211 -3.86 12.36 -20.64
C ILE A 211 -3.93 13.88 -20.45
N SER A 212 -3.14 14.42 -19.51
CA SER A 212 -3.02 15.86 -19.23
C SER A 212 -1.91 16.55 -20.00
N GLY A 213 -1.37 15.94 -21.09
CA GLY A 213 -0.28 16.50 -21.88
C GLY A 213 1.07 16.47 -21.17
N GLY A 214 1.25 15.51 -20.26
CA GLY A 214 2.45 15.30 -19.46
C GLY A 214 2.55 16.22 -18.25
N GLU A 215 1.52 17.01 -17.92
CA GLU A 215 1.52 17.98 -16.83
C GLU A 215 1.51 17.29 -15.48
N LEU A 216 2.39 17.75 -14.58
CA LEU A 216 2.55 17.26 -13.21
C LEU A 216 2.10 18.33 -12.22
N ASP A 217 1.54 17.92 -11.10
CA ASP A 217 1.20 18.84 -10.03
C ASP A 217 2.43 19.62 -9.55
N PRO A 218 2.29 20.94 -9.27
CA PRO A 218 3.38 21.74 -8.74
C PRO A 218 3.90 21.19 -7.43
N GLN A 219 5.20 20.89 -7.35
CA GLN A 219 5.84 20.36 -6.15
C GLN A 219 7.28 20.88 -6.01
N PRO A 220 7.90 20.80 -4.81
CA PRO A 220 9.29 21.17 -4.61
C PRO A 220 10.23 20.14 -5.26
N LEU A 221 11.50 20.51 -5.49
CA LEU A 221 12.48 19.64 -6.17
C LEU A 221 12.67 18.29 -5.49
N ASP A 222 12.58 18.23 -4.18
CA ASP A 222 12.70 17.00 -3.41
C ASP A 222 11.49 16.04 -3.55
N GLY A 223 10.42 16.50 -4.19
CA GLY A 223 9.30 15.65 -4.62
C GLY A 223 9.55 14.89 -5.92
N PHE A 224 10.61 15.21 -6.67
CA PHE A 224 10.99 14.52 -7.90
C PHE A 224 12.18 13.58 -7.65
N VAL A 225 12.32 12.54 -8.48
CA VAL A 225 13.57 11.74 -8.48
C VAL A 225 14.75 12.61 -8.85
N ARG A 226 15.91 12.31 -8.27
CA ARG A 226 17.10 13.17 -8.29
C ARG A 226 17.48 13.66 -9.70
N GLN A 227 17.58 12.76 -10.66
CA GLN A 227 17.97 13.11 -12.03
C GLN A 227 16.96 14.07 -12.71
N PHE A 228 15.68 13.87 -12.42
CA PHE A 228 14.61 14.76 -12.88
C PHE A 228 14.71 16.13 -12.21
N ALA A 229 14.90 16.17 -10.89
CA ALA A 229 15.05 17.38 -10.10
C ALA A 229 16.27 18.20 -10.54
N ASP A 230 17.41 17.55 -10.73
CA ASP A 230 18.66 18.20 -11.19
C ASP A 230 18.44 18.86 -12.57
N ALA A 231 17.84 18.14 -13.51
CA ALA A 231 17.54 18.68 -14.83
C ALA A 231 16.51 19.81 -14.78
N LEU A 232 15.44 19.67 -13.96
CA LEU A 232 14.38 20.66 -13.83
C LEU A 232 14.88 21.96 -13.21
N ALA A 233 15.83 21.89 -12.27
CA ALA A 233 16.42 23.05 -11.58
C ALA A 233 17.16 23.99 -12.55
N ASP A 234 17.74 23.45 -13.62
CA ASP A 234 18.50 24.21 -14.62
C ASP A 234 17.63 24.84 -15.72
N LEU A 235 16.31 24.50 -15.78
CA LEU A 235 15.41 24.98 -16.80
C LEU A 235 14.82 26.34 -16.47
N LYS A 236 14.60 27.15 -17.51
CA LYS A 236 13.77 28.37 -17.48
C LYS A 236 12.33 28.04 -17.89
N PRO A 237 11.33 28.83 -17.43
CA PRO A 237 9.95 28.67 -17.87
C PRO A 237 9.82 28.60 -19.40
N GLY A 238 9.15 27.56 -19.89
CA GLY A 238 8.98 27.23 -21.29
C GLY A 238 10.12 26.41 -21.91
N GLN A 239 11.25 26.28 -21.27
CA GLN A 239 12.40 25.51 -21.77
C GLN A 239 12.18 24.02 -21.58
N VAL A 240 12.70 23.21 -22.51
CA VAL A 240 12.69 21.74 -22.49
C VAL A 240 14.11 21.25 -22.20
N SER A 241 14.22 20.22 -21.38
CA SER A 241 15.50 19.58 -21.04
C SER A 241 16.09 18.80 -22.23
N GLU A 242 17.36 18.46 -22.14
CA GLU A 242 17.90 17.29 -22.85
C GLU A 242 17.19 16.03 -22.34
N VAL A 243 17.46 14.89 -22.99
CA VAL A 243 16.92 13.60 -22.52
C VAL A 243 17.51 13.25 -21.17
N VAL A 244 16.65 13.08 -20.19
CA VAL A 244 17.01 12.73 -18.81
C VAL A 244 16.68 11.26 -18.57
N GLU A 245 17.67 10.46 -18.27
CA GLU A 245 17.49 9.06 -17.89
C GLU A 245 17.22 8.95 -16.40
N THR A 246 16.14 8.27 -16.04
CA THR A 246 15.77 7.94 -14.66
C THR A 246 15.42 6.46 -14.57
N GLN A 247 15.20 5.99 -13.36
CA GLN A 247 14.68 4.63 -13.12
C GLN A 247 13.32 4.34 -13.79
N TYR A 248 12.55 5.37 -14.17
CA TYR A 248 11.24 5.23 -14.81
C TYR A 248 11.30 5.26 -16.36
N GLY A 249 12.47 5.48 -16.93
CA GLY A 249 12.69 5.59 -18.36
C GLY A 249 13.38 6.88 -18.76
N TYR A 250 13.22 7.24 -20.04
CA TYR A 250 13.79 8.46 -20.64
C TYR A 250 12.76 9.58 -20.60
N HIS A 251 13.13 10.70 -20.00
CA HIS A 251 12.26 11.86 -19.83
C HIS A 251 12.73 13.01 -20.71
N LEU A 252 11.78 13.66 -21.35
CA LEU A 252 11.89 15.05 -21.74
C LEU A 252 11.07 15.85 -20.74
N ILE A 253 11.67 16.89 -20.16
CA ILE A 253 11.07 17.69 -19.11
C ILE A 253 10.91 19.12 -19.61
N GLN A 254 9.75 19.72 -19.42
CA GLN A 254 9.54 21.15 -19.68
C GLN A 254 9.10 21.83 -18.38
N LEU A 255 9.82 22.88 -17.98
CA LEU A 255 9.37 23.75 -16.91
C LEU A 255 8.26 24.66 -17.44
N ILE A 256 7.06 24.60 -16.85
CA ILE A 256 5.94 25.49 -17.17
C ILE A 256 6.12 26.82 -16.45
N ASP A 257 6.17 26.78 -15.11
CA ASP A 257 6.46 27.94 -14.27
C ASP A 257 7.12 27.52 -12.94
N GLN A 258 7.62 28.50 -12.20
CA GLN A 258 8.16 28.33 -10.86
C GLN A 258 7.63 29.42 -9.93
N LYS A 259 7.06 29.02 -8.80
CA LYS A 259 6.56 29.94 -7.76
C LYS A 259 7.21 29.63 -6.42
N GLY A 260 8.22 30.44 -6.06
CA GLY A 260 9.01 30.20 -4.86
C GLY A 260 9.79 28.88 -4.97
N ARG A 261 9.50 27.92 -4.07
CA ARG A 261 10.12 26.58 -4.06
C ARG A 261 9.32 25.53 -4.85
N MET A 262 8.16 25.89 -5.41
CA MET A 262 7.29 24.98 -6.16
C MET A 262 7.60 25.08 -7.64
N TYR A 263 7.86 23.96 -8.27
CA TYR A 263 8.12 23.80 -9.71
C TYR A 263 6.89 23.16 -10.35
N HIS A 264 6.36 23.82 -11.38
CA HIS A 264 5.28 23.32 -12.21
C HIS A 264 5.88 22.85 -13.54
N ALA A 265 5.86 21.57 -13.79
CA ALA A 265 6.52 20.94 -14.92
C ALA A 265 5.56 20.05 -15.70
N ARG A 266 5.95 19.71 -16.91
CA ARG A 266 5.38 18.59 -17.68
C ARG A 266 6.50 17.74 -18.24
N HIS A 267 6.21 16.45 -18.46
CA HIS A 267 7.18 15.53 -19.00
C HIS A 267 6.60 14.59 -20.06
N ILE A 268 7.47 14.01 -20.85
CA ILE A 268 7.19 12.87 -21.72
C ILE A 268 8.08 11.74 -21.21
N VAL A 269 7.49 10.63 -20.83
CA VAL A 269 8.20 9.41 -20.43
C VAL A 269 8.16 8.44 -21.59
N LEU A 270 9.31 7.99 -22.05
CA LEU A 270 9.44 6.97 -23.06
C LEU A 270 10.19 5.79 -22.48
N ARG A 271 9.65 4.60 -22.67
CA ARG A 271 10.38 3.36 -22.47
C ARG A 271 10.84 2.84 -23.82
N PRO A 272 12.06 2.33 -23.94
CA PRO A 272 12.51 1.78 -25.21
C PRO A 272 11.59 0.64 -25.66
N SER A 273 11.16 0.69 -26.90
CA SER A 273 10.59 -0.48 -27.58
C SER A 273 11.73 -1.20 -28.30
N TYR A 274 11.89 -2.49 -28.02
CA TYR A 274 12.98 -3.28 -28.54
C TYR A 274 12.50 -4.23 -29.63
N THR A 275 13.30 -4.43 -30.65
CA THR A 275 13.11 -5.50 -31.61
C THR A 275 13.41 -6.86 -30.95
N LEU A 276 12.90 -7.94 -31.53
CA LEU A 276 13.19 -9.30 -31.05
C LEU A 276 14.69 -9.60 -31.00
N GLU A 277 15.47 -9.04 -31.93
CA GLU A 277 16.93 -9.21 -31.94
C GLU A 277 17.62 -8.46 -30.81
N GLU A 278 17.19 -7.22 -30.52
CA GLU A 278 17.73 -6.44 -29.40
C GLU A 278 17.39 -7.06 -28.04
N LEU A 279 16.22 -7.68 -27.89
CA LEU A 279 15.86 -8.45 -26.70
C LEU A 279 16.67 -9.76 -26.58
N ALA A 280 16.99 -10.40 -27.71
CA ALA A 280 17.71 -11.67 -27.70
C ALA A 280 19.24 -11.49 -27.48
N ALA A 281 19.80 -10.34 -27.83
CA ALA A 281 21.25 -10.11 -27.72
C ALA A 281 21.79 -10.20 -26.28
N PRO A 282 21.15 -9.57 -25.24
CA PRO A 282 21.55 -9.74 -23.85
C PRO A 282 21.47 -11.19 -23.37
N ALA A 283 20.41 -11.93 -23.75
CA ALA A 283 20.26 -13.33 -23.37
C ALA A 283 21.41 -14.20 -23.93
N ARG A 284 21.75 -14.05 -25.22
CA ARG A 284 22.90 -14.78 -25.82
C ARG A 284 24.22 -14.45 -25.15
N MET A 285 24.42 -13.16 -24.76
CA MET A 285 25.61 -12.78 -24.01
C MET A 285 25.64 -13.46 -22.63
N LEU A 286 24.53 -13.49 -21.92
CA LEU A 286 24.43 -14.16 -20.64
C LEU A 286 24.64 -15.69 -20.74
N ASP A 287 24.11 -16.33 -21.78
CA ASP A 287 24.38 -17.75 -22.03
C ASP A 287 25.87 -18.02 -22.26
N SER A 288 26.54 -17.10 -22.95
CA SER A 288 28.02 -17.22 -23.15
C SER A 288 28.74 -17.09 -21.81
N ILE A 289 28.32 -16.16 -20.94
CA ILE A 289 28.87 -15.98 -19.59
C ILE A 289 28.56 -17.21 -18.72
N ALA A 290 27.32 -17.72 -18.74
CA ALA A 290 26.92 -18.92 -18.03
C ALA A 290 27.80 -20.15 -18.42
N ASN A 291 28.12 -20.29 -19.72
CA ASN A 291 29.01 -21.33 -20.20
C ASN A 291 30.45 -21.17 -19.72
N LEU A 292 30.97 -19.96 -19.57
CA LEU A 292 32.28 -19.70 -18.97
C LEU A 292 32.31 -20.09 -17.49
N ILE A 293 31.20 -19.75 -16.75
CA ILE A 293 31.07 -20.09 -15.34
C ILE A 293 30.98 -21.63 -15.17
N ARG A 294 30.14 -22.32 -15.98
CA ARG A 294 30.01 -23.80 -15.94
C ARG A 294 31.31 -24.55 -16.28
N LYS A 295 32.22 -23.86 -16.96
CA LYS A 295 33.57 -24.39 -17.29
C LYS A 295 34.64 -23.95 -16.28
N ASP A 296 34.26 -23.35 -15.17
CA ASP A 296 35.17 -22.82 -14.14
C ASP A 296 36.19 -21.80 -14.68
N SER A 297 35.92 -21.16 -15.84
CA SER A 297 36.82 -20.15 -16.43
C SER A 297 36.69 -18.79 -15.73
N ILE A 298 35.57 -18.52 -15.07
CA ILE A 298 35.29 -17.34 -14.24
C ILE A 298 34.30 -17.75 -13.17
N THR A 299 34.37 -17.15 -11.98
CA THR A 299 33.36 -17.38 -10.94
C THR A 299 32.09 -16.58 -11.24
N PHE A 300 30.95 -16.98 -10.65
CA PHE A 300 29.69 -16.23 -10.80
C PHE A 300 29.83 -14.81 -10.22
N GLU A 301 30.49 -14.69 -9.09
CA GLU A 301 30.72 -13.44 -8.35
C GLU A 301 31.60 -12.46 -9.16
N GLU A 302 32.65 -12.96 -9.86
CA GLU A 302 33.46 -12.14 -10.77
C GLU A 302 32.67 -11.73 -12.01
N ALA A 303 31.87 -12.66 -12.56
CA ALA A 303 31.01 -12.37 -13.69
C ALA A 303 29.95 -11.32 -13.34
N ALA A 304 29.33 -11.40 -12.16
CA ALA A 304 28.38 -10.41 -11.68
C ALA A 304 29.02 -9.02 -11.60
N ARG A 305 30.17 -8.88 -10.95
CA ARG A 305 30.88 -7.60 -10.85
C ARG A 305 31.27 -7.01 -12.21
N LYS A 306 31.62 -7.84 -13.16
CA LYS A 306 32.13 -7.41 -14.46
C LYS A 306 31.04 -7.14 -15.48
N PHE A 307 29.97 -7.91 -15.47
CA PHE A 307 29.00 -7.95 -16.57
C PHE A 307 27.57 -7.60 -16.15
N SER A 308 27.23 -7.55 -14.84
CA SER A 308 25.88 -7.20 -14.41
C SER A 308 25.63 -5.72 -14.56
N ASP A 309 24.43 -5.36 -15.03
CA ASP A 309 23.90 -4.00 -15.06
C ASP A 309 23.08 -3.69 -13.77
N ASP A 310 22.89 -4.66 -12.88
CA ASP A 310 22.19 -4.46 -11.59
C ASP A 310 23.15 -3.91 -10.54
N ASP A 311 23.08 -2.62 -10.31
CA ASP A 311 23.93 -1.92 -9.32
C ASP A 311 23.70 -2.39 -7.88
N ASN A 312 22.53 -2.92 -7.56
CA ASN A 312 22.18 -3.35 -6.21
C ASN A 312 22.87 -4.65 -5.79
N SER A 313 23.06 -5.59 -6.72
CA SER A 313 23.65 -6.89 -6.42
C SER A 313 25.06 -7.11 -6.98
N LYS A 314 25.47 -6.40 -8.06
CA LYS A 314 26.74 -6.66 -8.74
C LYS A 314 27.96 -6.58 -7.83
N MET A 315 28.00 -5.60 -6.91
CA MET A 315 29.14 -5.43 -5.99
C MET A 315 29.15 -6.47 -4.87
N ASN A 316 28.02 -7.10 -4.60
CA ASN A 316 27.87 -8.21 -3.66
C ASN A 316 27.97 -9.59 -4.36
N GLY A 317 28.68 -9.67 -5.47
CA GLY A 317 28.83 -10.92 -6.22
C GLY A 317 27.54 -11.43 -6.85
N GLY A 318 26.57 -10.55 -7.09
CA GLY A 318 25.25 -10.87 -7.64
C GLY A 318 24.21 -11.31 -6.60
N VAL A 319 24.58 -11.48 -5.33
CA VAL A 319 23.62 -11.91 -4.28
C VAL A 319 22.52 -10.87 -4.10
N VAL A 320 21.29 -11.33 -4.20
CA VAL A 320 20.10 -10.48 -4.16
C VAL A 320 19.67 -10.24 -2.72
N THR A 321 19.28 -9.02 -2.41
CA THR A 321 18.78 -8.61 -1.09
C THR A 321 17.25 -8.55 -1.09
N ASN A 322 16.64 -9.06 -0.01
CA ASN A 322 15.20 -8.99 0.22
C ASN A 322 14.86 -7.67 0.94
N HIS A 323 14.49 -6.65 0.18
CA HIS A 323 14.14 -5.33 0.72
C HIS A 323 12.85 -5.34 1.54
N ASP A 324 11.89 -6.20 1.22
CA ASP A 324 10.58 -6.23 1.89
C ASP A 324 10.69 -6.63 3.36
N LEU A 325 11.61 -7.56 3.68
CA LEU A 325 11.86 -7.92 5.07
C LEU A 325 12.50 -6.78 5.85
N LEU A 326 13.19 -5.88 5.16
CA LEU A 326 13.83 -4.71 5.74
C LEU A 326 12.84 -3.62 6.11
N GLU A 327 11.84 -3.37 5.26
CA GLU A 327 10.76 -2.43 5.56
C GLU A 327 10.00 -2.85 6.82
N LEU A 328 9.79 -4.16 7.00
CA LEU A 328 9.17 -4.71 8.20
C LEU A 328 9.99 -4.47 9.47
N THR A 329 11.31 -4.46 9.37
CA THR A 329 12.20 -4.30 10.53
C THR A 329 12.58 -2.84 10.81
N GLN A 330 12.34 -1.92 9.87
CA GLN A 330 12.77 -0.51 9.91
C GLN A 330 14.29 -0.35 10.17
N ARG A 331 15.08 -1.34 9.78
CA ARG A 331 16.53 -1.39 9.99
C ARG A 331 17.27 -1.41 8.66
N TRP A 332 17.55 -0.26 8.13
CA TRP A 332 18.34 -0.10 6.90
C TRP A 332 19.74 -0.76 6.98
N GLU A 333 20.32 -0.83 8.18
CA GLU A 333 21.62 -1.49 8.41
C GLU A 333 21.55 -3.02 8.26
N ALA A 334 20.39 -3.64 8.47
CA ALA A 334 20.17 -5.07 8.22
C ALA A 334 20.04 -5.40 6.72
N SER A 335 19.95 -4.39 5.85
CA SER A 335 19.65 -4.55 4.42
C SER A 335 20.67 -5.40 3.64
N TYR A 336 21.90 -5.33 4.01
CA TYR A 336 22.97 -6.08 3.33
C TYR A 336 23.09 -7.53 3.77
N THR A 337 22.37 -7.93 4.81
CA THR A 337 22.44 -9.28 5.39
C THR A 337 21.23 -10.14 5.10
N GLU A 338 20.06 -9.53 4.79
CA GLU A 338 18.87 -10.31 4.50
C GLU A 338 18.81 -10.67 3.02
N THR A 339 19.05 -11.95 2.74
CA THR A 339 19.14 -12.49 1.38
C THR A 339 18.21 -13.68 1.16
N ARG A 340 17.26 -13.92 2.09
CA ARG A 340 16.34 -15.05 2.06
C ARG A 340 15.01 -14.65 1.46
N PHE A 341 14.52 -15.46 0.53
CA PHE A 341 13.26 -15.26 -0.16
C PHE A 341 12.35 -16.46 0.03
N MET A 342 11.10 -16.24 0.35
CA MET A 342 10.04 -17.24 0.30
C MET A 342 9.39 -17.21 -1.10
N LYS A 343 8.66 -18.26 -1.46
CA LYS A 343 7.94 -18.32 -2.73
C LYS A 343 7.01 -17.12 -2.93
N GLU A 344 6.38 -16.66 -1.86
CA GLU A 344 5.42 -15.54 -1.84
C GLU A 344 6.08 -14.17 -2.09
N ASP A 345 7.41 -14.08 -1.99
CA ASP A 345 8.17 -12.87 -2.31
C ASP A 345 8.33 -12.66 -3.83
N PHE A 346 7.99 -13.67 -4.62
CA PHE A 346 8.05 -13.62 -6.08
C PHE A 346 6.64 -13.41 -6.67
N GLY A 347 6.53 -12.54 -7.69
CA GLY A 347 5.30 -12.31 -8.45
C GLY A 347 4.29 -11.37 -7.79
N ARG A 348 4.59 -10.80 -6.62
CA ARG A 348 3.76 -9.77 -6.00
C ARG A 348 4.15 -8.37 -6.47
N ALA A 349 3.23 -7.41 -6.35
CA ALA A 349 3.50 -6.02 -6.69
C ALA A 349 4.69 -5.47 -5.87
N GLY A 350 5.70 -4.94 -6.56
CA GLY A 350 6.95 -4.46 -5.93
C GLY A 350 7.95 -5.55 -5.52
N GLY A 351 7.57 -6.83 -5.60
CA GLY A 351 8.44 -7.96 -5.29
C GLY A 351 9.34 -8.39 -6.46
N LYS A 352 9.96 -9.57 -6.31
CA LYS A 352 10.79 -10.16 -7.38
C LYS A 352 9.92 -10.79 -8.46
N SER A 353 10.45 -10.92 -9.66
CA SER A 353 9.74 -11.53 -10.77
C SER A 353 9.42 -13.01 -10.50
N LEU A 354 8.23 -13.45 -10.92
CA LEU A 354 7.86 -14.86 -10.89
C LEU A 354 8.77 -15.71 -11.81
N ASP A 355 9.35 -15.11 -12.85
CA ASP A 355 10.31 -15.78 -13.72
C ASP A 355 11.60 -16.13 -12.98
N ASP A 356 12.03 -15.31 -12.02
CA ASP A 356 13.16 -15.62 -11.15
C ASP A 356 12.89 -16.90 -10.35
N TYR A 357 11.69 -17.04 -9.74
CA TYR A 357 11.30 -18.28 -9.06
C TYR A 357 11.24 -19.49 -10.00
N ASN A 358 10.67 -19.31 -11.19
CA ASN A 358 10.57 -20.37 -12.19
C ASN A 358 11.97 -20.86 -12.66
N ALA A 359 12.93 -19.95 -12.75
CA ALA A 359 14.31 -20.29 -13.06
C ALA A 359 15.00 -21.02 -11.90
N LEU A 360 14.73 -20.59 -10.64
CA LEU A 360 15.38 -21.15 -9.44
C LEU A 360 14.86 -22.54 -9.05
N ARG A 361 13.54 -22.79 -9.12
CA ARG A 361 12.87 -23.98 -8.55
C ARG A 361 13.37 -25.33 -9.08
N ASN A 362 14.03 -25.34 -10.25
CA ASN A 362 14.54 -26.55 -10.89
C ASN A 362 16.06 -26.72 -10.73
N LEU A 363 16.73 -25.74 -10.10
CA LEU A 363 18.18 -25.78 -9.88
C LEU A 363 18.52 -26.54 -8.58
N LYS A 364 19.67 -27.14 -8.54
CA LYS A 364 20.32 -27.58 -7.30
C LYS A 364 21.20 -26.44 -6.76
N GLU A 365 21.53 -26.52 -5.47
CA GLU A 365 22.49 -25.60 -4.88
C GLU A 365 23.79 -25.55 -5.68
N GLY A 366 24.25 -24.36 -6.01
CA GLY A 366 25.41 -24.07 -6.84
C GLY A 366 25.13 -24.03 -8.34
N GLU A 367 24.01 -24.57 -8.82
CA GLU A 367 23.69 -24.57 -10.26
C GLU A 367 23.24 -23.18 -10.74
N ILE A 368 23.39 -22.97 -12.05
CA ILE A 368 23.09 -21.71 -12.74
C ILE A 368 22.07 -21.99 -13.84
N SER A 369 21.05 -21.10 -13.94
CA SER A 369 20.06 -21.16 -15.01
C SER A 369 20.68 -20.90 -16.39
N ASP A 370 19.95 -21.23 -17.45
CA ASP A 370 20.12 -20.62 -18.74
C ASP A 370 19.60 -19.17 -18.70
N ALA A 371 19.97 -18.35 -19.69
CA ALA A 371 19.47 -16.99 -19.78
C ALA A 371 17.98 -16.97 -20.09
N TYR A 372 17.24 -16.11 -19.39
CA TYR A 372 15.82 -15.88 -19.62
C TYR A 372 15.52 -14.37 -19.69
N GLN A 373 14.44 -14.04 -20.38
CA GLN A 373 13.91 -12.68 -20.48
C GLN A 373 12.85 -12.48 -19.39
N THR A 374 12.82 -11.31 -18.80
CA THR A 374 11.85 -10.91 -17.76
C THR A 374 11.70 -9.40 -17.75
N GLU A 375 10.86 -8.91 -16.86
CA GLU A 375 10.69 -7.49 -16.58
C GLU A 375 11.11 -7.18 -15.13
N ASP A 376 11.65 -5.98 -14.92
CA ASP A 376 11.83 -5.46 -13.57
C ASP A 376 10.47 -4.95 -13.00
N TRP A 377 10.47 -4.56 -11.74
CA TRP A 377 9.26 -4.03 -11.07
C TRP A 377 8.72 -2.74 -11.72
N MET A 378 9.49 -2.07 -12.55
CA MET A 378 9.11 -0.89 -13.34
C MET A 378 8.60 -1.25 -14.75
N GLY A 379 8.62 -2.54 -15.13
CA GLY A 379 8.22 -3.03 -16.45
C GLY A 379 9.30 -2.82 -17.53
N ASN A 380 10.57 -2.63 -17.15
CA ASN A 380 11.66 -2.58 -18.13
C ASN A 380 12.06 -4.02 -18.52
N GLN A 381 12.17 -4.26 -19.83
CA GLN A 381 12.60 -5.52 -20.38
C GLN A 381 14.08 -5.76 -20.10
N LEU A 382 14.43 -6.94 -19.63
CA LEU A 382 15.81 -7.32 -19.33
C LEU A 382 16.02 -8.83 -19.47
N SER A 383 17.27 -9.26 -19.48
CA SER A 383 17.64 -10.67 -19.43
C SER A 383 18.42 -10.97 -18.16
N LYS A 384 18.25 -12.17 -17.63
CA LYS A 384 18.93 -12.64 -16.41
C LYS A 384 19.49 -14.05 -16.57
N ILE A 385 20.53 -14.35 -15.80
CA ILE A 385 20.87 -15.69 -15.31
C ILE A 385 20.86 -15.64 -13.78
N VAL A 386 20.46 -16.70 -13.15
CA VAL A 386 20.44 -16.83 -11.68
C VAL A 386 21.25 -18.05 -11.25
N LYS A 387 21.88 -17.95 -10.08
CA LYS A 387 22.56 -19.05 -9.39
C LYS A 387 21.80 -19.32 -8.10
N LEU A 388 21.38 -20.56 -7.89
CA LEU A 388 20.84 -20.97 -6.61
C LEU A 388 22.01 -21.17 -5.62
N VAL A 389 22.09 -20.29 -4.63
CA VAL A 389 23.18 -20.33 -3.63
C VAL A 389 22.86 -21.35 -2.55
N LYS A 390 21.64 -21.30 -1.99
CA LYS A 390 21.21 -22.19 -0.91
C LYS A 390 19.68 -22.31 -0.88
N VAL A 391 19.20 -23.49 -0.53
CA VAL A 391 17.80 -23.75 -0.14
C VAL A 391 17.74 -23.96 1.36
N ILE A 392 16.86 -23.27 2.04
CA ILE A 392 16.61 -23.43 3.47
C ILE A 392 15.26 -24.13 3.60
N PRO A 393 15.21 -25.37 4.09
CA PRO A 393 13.96 -26.13 4.20
C PRO A 393 13.00 -25.49 5.21
N PRO A 394 11.71 -25.81 5.15
CA PRO A 394 10.75 -25.33 6.15
C PRO A 394 11.17 -25.72 7.56
N HIS A 395 11.15 -24.77 8.48
CA HIS A 395 11.57 -24.98 9.86
C HIS A 395 10.78 -24.08 10.82
N LYS A 396 10.73 -24.46 12.10
CA LYS A 396 10.22 -23.58 13.17
C LYS A 396 11.19 -22.42 13.37
N VAL A 397 10.65 -21.22 13.53
CA VAL A 397 11.46 -20.02 13.77
C VAL A 397 12.42 -20.24 14.96
N SER A 398 13.67 -19.86 14.81
CA SER A 398 14.73 -20.01 15.80
C SER A 398 15.51 -18.72 16.04
N LEU A 399 16.11 -18.57 17.23
CA LEU A 399 16.96 -17.42 17.54
C LEU A 399 18.24 -17.40 16.70
N ASP A 400 18.79 -18.58 16.39
CA ASP A 400 20.08 -18.70 15.72
C ASP A 400 19.99 -18.36 14.23
N GLU A 401 18.90 -18.76 13.59
CA GLU A 401 18.73 -18.58 12.14
C GLU A 401 17.81 -17.43 11.77
N ASP A 402 16.85 -17.06 12.65
CA ASP A 402 15.77 -16.12 12.35
C ASP A 402 15.65 -14.98 13.34
N TYR A 403 16.78 -14.55 13.91
CA TYR A 403 16.81 -13.53 14.96
C TYR A 403 15.95 -12.30 14.64
N ILE A 404 16.03 -11.79 13.42
CA ILE A 404 15.26 -10.59 12.97
C ILE A 404 13.76 -10.86 13.06
N ARG A 405 13.31 -12.06 12.70
CA ARG A 405 11.88 -12.43 12.81
C ARG A 405 11.44 -12.58 14.26
N VAL A 406 12.27 -13.20 15.10
CA VAL A 406 12.01 -13.31 16.55
C VAL A 406 11.97 -11.92 17.18
N GLU A 407 12.90 -11.04 16.79
CA GLU A 407 12.94 -9.65 17.26
C GLU A 407 11.64 -8.90 16.87
N GLN A 408 11.16 -9.08 15.64
CA GLN A 408 9.91 -8.47 15.19
C GLN A 408 8.70 -9.01 15.98
N LEU A 409 8.64 -10.31 16.21
CA LEU A 409 7.59 -10.92 17.03
C LEU A 409 7.62 -10.37 18.47
N ALA A 410 8.79 -10.29 19.07
CA ALA A 410 8.98 -9.73 20.42
C ALA A 410 8.61 -8.24 20.47
N LEU A 411 8.97 -7.47 19.45
CA LEU A 411 8.62 -6.06 19.32
C LEU A 411 7.10 -5.86 19.19
N ASN A 412 6.44 -6.67 18.36
CA ASN A 412 5.00 -6.61 18.19
C ASN A 412 4.27 -6.96 19.49
N ALA A 413 4.67 -8.04 20.16
CA ALA A 413 4.10 -8.44 21.45
C ALA A 413 4.30 -7.35 22.54
N LYS A 414 5.46 -6.68 22.54
CA LYS A 414 5.72 -5.58 23.46
C LYS A 414 4.86 -4.35 23.13
N ARG A 415 4.71 -4.01 21.85
CA ARG A 415 3.85 -2.91 21.38
C ARG A 415 2.38 -3.17 21.74
N GLU A 416 1.90 -4.37 21.49
CA GLU A 416 0.53 -4.79 21.82
C GLU A 416 0.28 -4.68 23.33
N LYS A 417 1.19 -5.19 24.15
CA LYS A 417 1.08 -5.08 25.61
C LYS A 417 1.02 -3.62 26.08
N VAL A 418 1.96 -2.77 25.61
CA VAL A 418 2.00 -1.36 26.00
C VAL A 418 0.77 -0.62 25.49
N PHE A 419 0.32 -0.91 24.27
CA PHE A 419 -0.88 -0.31 23.73
C PHE A 419 -2.13 -0.70 24.54
N LYS A 420 -2.26 -1.98 24.92
CA LYS A 420 -3.36 -2.46 25.76
C LYS A 420 -3.37 -1.77 27.12
N GLU A 421 -2.24 -1.70 27.82
CA GLU A 421 -2.11 -1.03 29.11
C GLU A 421 -2.46 0.48 28.99
N TRP A 422 -2.03 1.11 27.91
CA TRP A 422 -2.38 2.51 27.61
C TRP A 422 -3.86 2.68 27.34
N LEU A 423 -4.45 1.79 26.52
CA LEU A 423 -5.87 1.80 26.16
C LEU A 423 -6.74 1.64 27.40
N ASP A 424 -6.47 0.65 28.24
CA ASP A 424 -7.19 0.39 29.50
C ASP A 424 -7.21 1.65 30.38
N LYS A 425 -6.06 2.30 30.55
CA LYS A 425 -5.95 3.55 31.31
C LYS A 425 -6.73 4.69 30.70
N LYS A 426 -6.81 4.79 29.35
CA LYS A 426 -7.57 5.84 28.69
C LYS A 426 -9.07 5.57 28.71
N ILE A 427 -9.49 4.29 28.64
CA ILE A 427 -10.90 3.89 28.84
C ILE A 427 -11.37 4.31 30.24
N GLU A 428 -10.56 4.10 31.29
CA GLU A 428 -10.90 4.51 32.65
C GLU A 428 -11.11 6.03 32.77
N GLY A 429 -10.28 6.82 32.08
CA GLY A 429 -10.26 8.28 32.19
C GLY A 429 -11.22 9.03 31.26
N MET A 430 -11.76 8.39 30.22
CA MET A 430 -12.62 9.01 29.22
C MET A 430 -14.10 8.73 29.48
N TYR A 431 -14.96 9.69 29.14
CA TYR A 431 -16.40 9.45 29.15
C TYR A 431 -16.76 8.50 28.01
N ILE A 432 -17.33 7.34 28.38
CA ILE A 432 -17.81 6.32 27.45
C ILE A 432 -19.22 5.94 27.84
N TYR A 433 -20.12 6.00 26.89
CA TYR A 433 -21.50 5.51 27.00
C TYR A 433 -21.75 4.51 25.88
N ILE A 434 -22.27 3.35 26.23
CA ILE A 434 -22.78 2.35 25.30
C ILE A 434 -24.25 2.12 25.60
N ASP A 435 -25.08 2.15 24.58
CA ASP A 435 -26.52 1.89 24.71
C ASP A 435 -26.74 0.51 25.35
N PRO A 436 -27.67 0.38 26.32
CA PRO A 436 -27.89 -0.88 27.05
C PRO A 436 -28.08 -2.13 26.18
N GLU A 437 -28.67 -1.99 24.99
CA GLU A 437 -28.85 -3.13 24.05
C GLU A 437 -27.54 -3.68 23.48
N PHE A 438 -26.45 -2.92 23.54
CA PHE A 438 -25.12 -3.30 23.00
C PHE A 438 -24.11 -3.62 24.11
N ARG A 439 -24.46 -3.52 25.37
CA ARG A 439 -23.53 -3.75 26.49
C ARG A 439 -23.17 -5.21 26.71
N ASP A 440 -24.07 -6.12 26.31
CA ASP A 440 -23.85 -7.56 26.42
C ASP A 440 -23.03 -8.16 25.28
N GLY A 441 -22.50 -7.31 24.38
CA GLY A 441 -21.67 -7.71 23.25
C GLY A 441 -20.37 -8.40 23.64
N GLU A 442 -19.83 -9.19 22.72
CA GLU A 442 -18.58 -9.95 22.90
C GLU A 442 -17.34 -9.07 22.69
N PHE A 443 -17.16 -8.06 23.57
CA PHE A 443 -15.96 -7.20 23.53
C PHE A 443 -14.72 -7.96 24.00
N GLU A 444 -13.59 -7.82 23.30
CA GLU A 444 -12.29 -8.32 23.76
C GLU A 444 -11.81 -7.59 25.01
N ASN A 445 -11.95 -6.26 24.99
CA ASN A 445 -11.64 -5.45 26.15
C ASN A 445 -12.90 -5.21 26.97
N LYS A 446 -13.03 -5.95 28.06
CA LYS A 446 -14.20 -5.85 28.97
C LYS A 446 -14.32 -4.49 29.67
N ASN A 447 -13.28 -3.65 29.64
CA ASN A 447 -13.30 -2.32 30.26
C ASN A 447 -14.17 -1.31 29.51
N TRP A 448 -14.63 -1.62 28.29
CA TRP A 448 -15.56 -0.77 27.54
C TRP A 448 -16.92 -0.62 28.26
N VAL A 449 -17.37 -1.67 28.92
CA VAL A 449 -18.63 -1.68 29.67
C VAL A 449 -18.32 -1.40 31.14
N LYS A 450 -18.65 -0.18 31.58
CA LYS A 450 -18.48 0.27 32.96
C LYS A 450 -19.72 0.02 33.78
#